data_79889a3d431c962d38a5fbff8e7a6b7f
#
_entry.id   79889a3d431c962d38a5fbff8e7a6b7f
#
_cell.length_a   1.000
_cell.length_b   1.000
_cell.length_c   1.000
_cell.angle_alpha   90.00
_cell.angle_beta   90.00
_cell.angle_gamma   90.00
#
_symmetry.space_group_name_H-M   'P 1'
#
loop_
_entity.id
_entity.type
_entity.pdbx_description
1 polymer ?
#
loop_
_entity_poly.entity_id
_entity_poly.type
_entity_poly.pdbx_seq_one_letter_code
_entity_poly.pdbx_strand_id
1 'polypeptide(L)'
;MGIVLNPYNYGTTTISTASTLNALKSMTFSGTPGTFLVDENITGGTSGAKGKVVSWDATTKILKYIQTQWTGVATTGDLTAFATSEVVTSDSSATGTIASLTNPEIEYASGKGIYVEDRAPISRATDQTENIKLIVEF
;
A
#
# COMPACT_ATOMS: atom_id res chain seq x y z
N MET A 1 -6.67 12.36 -2.67
CA MET A 1 -5.38 12.94 -2.20
C MET A 1 -5.52 13.35 -0.75
N GLY A 2 -4.51 13.08 0.10
CA GLY A 2 -4.51 13.51 1.50
C GLY A 2 -3.19 14.17 1.86
N ILE A 3 -3.21 15.16 2.73
CA ILE A 3 -2.02 15.80 3.29
C ILE A 3 -2.07 15.59 4.81
N VAL A 4 -1.01 15.01 5.35
CA VAL A 4 -0.86 14.72 6.78
C VAL A 4 0.39 15.44 7.30
N LEU A 5 0.25 16.13 8.44
CA LEU A 5 1.34 16.80 9.14
C LEU A 5 1.88 15.90 10.25
N ASN A 6 3.19 15.81 10.35
CA ASN A 6 3.90 15.13 11.44
C ASN A 6 3.41 13.71 11.73
N PRO A 7 3.41 12.79 10.74
CA PRO A 7 3.15 11.39 11.01
C PRO A 7 4.26 10.83 11.91
N TYR A 8 3.97 9.75 12.64
CA TYR A 8 4.94 9.11 13.52
C TYR A 8 5.68 7.99 12.80
N ASN A 9 6.90 7.70 13.21
CA ASN A 9 7.60 6.49 12.81
C ASN A 9 6.83 5.26 13.29
N TYR A 10 6.81 4.21 12.49
CA TYR A 10 6.09 2.97 12.78
C TYR A 10 6.45 2.41 14.17
N GLY A 11 5.43 2.08 14.94
CA GLY A 11 5.55 1.54 16.30
C GLY A 11 6.07 2.53 17.34
N THR A 12 6.07 3.84 17.05
CA THR A 12 6.57 4.88 17.97
C THR A 12 5.65 6.10 18.01
N THR A 13 5.99 7.05 18.90
CA THR A 13 5.39 8.39 18.95
C THR A 13 6.35 9.47 18.45
N THR A 14 7.48 9.08 17.86
CA THR A 14 8.46 10.00 17.29
C THR A 14 8.03 10.45 15.91
N ILE A 15 8.07 11.78 15.66
CA ILE A 15 7.72 12.34 14.35
C ILE A 15 8.69 11.83 13.29
N SER A 16 8.15 11.38 12.16
CA SER A 16 8.91 10.92 11.00
C SER A 16 9.69 12.05 10.36
N THR A 17 10.85 11.71 9.81
CA THR A 17 11.68 12.64 9.02
C THR A 17 11.34 12.52 7.54
N ALA A 18 11.86 13.46 6.72
CA ALA A 18 11.64 13.45 5.27
C ALA A 18 12.20 12.20 4.54
N SER A 19 13.07 11.44 5.20
CA SER A 19 13.66 10.20 4.67
C SER A 19 12.93 8.92 5.09
N THR A 20 11.93 9.01 5.98
CA THR A 20 11.21 7.86 6.56
C THR A 20 9.70 8.07 6.45
N LEU A 21 9.20 8.18 5.23
CA LEU A 21 7.78 8.50 4.97
C LEU A 21 7.05 7.42 4.14
N ASN A 22 7.63 6.24 3.96
CA ASN A 22 6.95 5.17 3.24
C ASN A 22 5.82 4.57 4.08
N ALA A 23 4.59 4.75 3.60
CA ALA A 23 3.37 4.24 4.26
C ALA A 23 2.98 2.82 3.83
N LEU A 24 3.68 2.24 2.85
CA LEU A 24 3.31 0.95 2.28
C LEU A 24 4.00 -0.20 3.02
N LYS A 25 3.26 -1.26 3.27
CA LYS A 25 3.82 -2.56 3.60
C LYS A 25 4.49 -3.15 2.37
N SER A 26 5.51 -3.97 2.55
CA SER A 26 6.12 -4.69 1.45
C SER A 26 6.40 -6.15 1.80
N MET A 27 6.43 -6.98 0.77
CA MET A 27 6.85 -8.37 0.83
C MET A 27 7.87 -8.62 -0.26
N THR A 28 8.89 -9.41 0.08
CA THR A 28 9.88 -9.92 -0.89
C THR A 28 9.58 -11.38 -1.15
N PHE A 29 9.58 -11.78 -2.41
CA PHE A 29 9.33 -13.16 -2.80
C PHE A 29 10.63 -13.94 -3.03
N SER A 30 10.59 -15.23 -2.73
CA SER A 30 11.63 -16.20 -3.08
C SER A 30 11.36 -16.84 -4.45
N GLY A 31 12.36 -17.53 -5.00
CA GLY A 31 12.22 -18.28 -6.26
C GLY A 31 11.92 -17.41 -7.47
N THR A 32 10.99 -17.85 -8.28
CA THR A 32 10.53 -17.17 -9.51
C THR A 32 9.05 -16.83 -9.37
N PRO A 33 8.71 -15.68 -8.76
CA PRO A 33 7.32 -15.26 -8.65
C PRO A 33 6.73 -14.90 -10.00
N GLY A 34 5.40 -14.97 -10.11
CA GLY A 34 4.65 -14.45 -11.24
C GLY A 34 4.68 -12.92 -11.31
N THR A 35 4.09 -12.37 -12.38
CA THR A 35 3.96 -10.92 -12.54
C THR A 35 2.67 -10.44 -11.89
N PHE A 36 2.78 -9.63 -10.85
CA PHE A 36 1.65 -9.00 -10.18
C PHE A 36 1.32 -7.67 -10.85
N LEU A 37 0.03 -7.40 -11.03
CA LEU A 37 -0.45 -6.14 -11.62
C LEU A 37 -0.86 -5.16 -10.52
N VAL A 38 -0.68 -3.87 -10.79
CA VAL A 38 -1.15 -2.80 -9.89
C VAL A 38 -2.67 -2.85 -9.80
N ASP A 39 -3.19 -2.53 -8.63
CA ASP A 39 -4.61 -2.56 -8.28
C ASP A 39 -5.27 -3.94 -8.17
N GLU A 40 -4.56 -5.04 -8.38
CA GLU A 40 -5.08 -6.38 -8.09
C GLU A 40 -5.17 -6.65 -6.58
N ASN A 41 -6.13 -7.49 -6.22
CA ASN A 41 -6.15 -8.06 -4.87
C ASN A 41 -5.20 -9.25 -4.80
N ILE A 42 -4.60 -9.42 -3.63
CA ILE A 42 -3.74 -10.56 -3.31
C ILE A 42 -4.28 -11.26 -2.06
N THR A 43 -4.17 -12.58 -2.05
CA THR A 43 -4.62 -13.42 -0.94
C THR A 43 -3.52 -14.38 -0.49
N GLY A 44 -3.26 -14.43 0.81
CA GLY A 44 -2.36 -15.40 1.43
C GLY A 44 -3.02 -16.77 1.54
N GLY A 45 -2.35 -17.82 1.02
CA GLY A 45 -2.90 -19.15 0.95
C GLY A 45 -3.06 -19.84 2.30
N THR A 46 -2.27 -19.46 3.31
CA THR A 46 -2.33 -20.04 4.66
C THR A 46 -3.03 -19.11 5.64
N SER A 47 -2.66 -17.85 5.65
CA SER A 47 -3.22 -16.85 6.58
C SER A 47 -4.63 -16.40 6.21
N GLY A 48 -5.00 -16.50 4.92
CA GLY A 48 -6.21 -15.88 4.40
C GLY A 48 -6.12 -14.34 4.38
N ALA A 49 -4.95 -13.77 4.66
CA ALA A 49 -4.71 -12.35 4.59
C ALA A 49 -5.00 -11.82 3.20
N LYS A 50 -5.56 -10.63 3.12
CA LYS A 50 -5.85 -9.97 1.86
C LYS A 50 -5.18 -8.61 1.82
N GLY A 51 -4.74 -8.22 0.64
CA GLY A 51 -4.15 -6.92 0.37
C GLY A 51 -4.43 -6.47 -1.04
N LYS A 52 -4.05 -5.25 -1.37
CA LYS A 52 -4.15 -4.68 -2.71
C LYS A 52 -2.76 -4.24 -3.17
N VAL A 53 -2.37 -4.64 -4.37
CA VAL A 53 -1.06 -4.31 -4.95
C VAL A 53 -1.00 -2.82 -5.28
N VAL A 54 0.05 -2.15 -4.81
CA VAL A 54 0.35 -0.75 -5.15
C VAL A 54 1.49 -0.69 -6.16
N SER A 55 2.51 -1.53 -6.01
CA SER A 55 3.59 -1.64 -6.99
C SER A 55 4.24 -3.03 -6.95
N TRP A 56 4.77 -3.45 -8.07
CA TRP A 56 5.53 -4.68 -8.24
C TRP A 56 6.84 -4.40 -8.97
N ASP A 57 7.94 -4.85 -8.42
CA ASP A 57 9.26 -4.84 -9.04
C ASP A 57 9.76 -6.27 -9.23
N ALA A 58 9.75 -6.73 -10.47
CA ALA A 58 10.18 -8.07 -10.83
C ALA A 58 11.69 -8.30 -10.65
N THR A 59 12.51 -7.25 -10.69
CA THR A 59 13.97 -7.34 -10.56
C THR A 59 14.35 -7.61 -9.11
N THR A 60 13.79 -6.83 -8.18
CA THR A 60 14.02 -6.98 -6.74
C THR A 60 13.09 -7.99 -6.08
N LYS A 61 12.05 -8.44 -6.81
CA LYS A 61 10.97 -9.31 -6.32
C LYS A 61 10.22 -8.71 -5.12
N ILE A 62 10.12 -7.38 -5.08
CA ILE A 62 9.45 -6.65 -4.02
C ILE A 62 8.06 -6.22 -4.50
N LEU A 63 7.05 -6.62 -3.75
CA LEU A 63 5.68 -6.17 -3.90
C LEU A 63 5.33 -5.24 -2.76
N LYS A 64 4.90 -4.02 -3.09
CA LYS A 64 4.34 -3.08 -2.11
C LYS A 64 2.82 -3.15 -2.14
N TYR A 65 2.20 -3.16 -0.97
CA TYR A 65 0.77 -3.36 -0.84
C TYR A 65 0.17 -2.57 0.30
N ILE A 66 -1.14 -2.41 0.24
CA ILE A 66 -1.95 -1.90 1.33
C ILE A 66 -2.90 -2.98 1.84
N GLN A 67 -3.21 -2.90 3.12
CA GLN A 67 -4.31 -3.66 3.74
C GLN A 67 -5.31 -2.67 4.31
N THR A 68 -6.58 -2.87 4.02
CA THR A 68 -7.67 -2.04 4.53
C THR A 68 -8.75 -2.95 5.12
N GLN A 69 -9.70 -2.38 5.85
CA GLN A 69 -10.87 -3.12 6.36
C GLN A 69 -11.65 -3.87 5.25
N TRP A 70 -11.49 -3.47 4.00
CA TRP A 70 -12.14 -4.09 2.85
C TRP A 70 -11.32 -5.23 2.24
N THR A 71 -10.05 -5.36 2.60
CA THR A 71 -9.14 -6.39 2.06
C THR A 71 -9.01 -7.63 2.95
N GLY A 72 -9.92 -7.82 3.88
CA GLY A 72 -9.96 -8.99 4.76
C GLY A 72 -9.68 -8.64 6.21
N VAL A 73 -10.69 -8.77 7.01
CA VAL A 73 -10.67 -8.49 8.45
C VAL A 73 -10.82 -9.80 9.19
N ALA A 74 -9.99 -10.03 10.21
CA ALA A 74 -10.17 -11.15 11.12
C ALA A 74 -11.49 -11.03 11.90
N THR A 75 -11.95 -12.12 12.49
CA THR A 75 -13.16 -12.15 13.32
C THR A 75 -13.14 -11.18 14.50
N THR A 76 -11.95 -10.75 14.93
CA THR A 76 -11.72 -9.74 15.97
C THR A 76 -11.83 -8.30 15.46
N GLY A 77 -12.02 -8.08 14.16
CA GLY A 77 -12.02 -6.73 13.55
C GLY A 77 -10.64 -6.24 13.13
N ASP A 78 -9.58 -6.96 13.48
CA ASP A 78 -8.21 -6.62 13.10
C ASP A 78 -7.87 -7.14 11.70
N LEU A 79 -6.93 -6.47 11.04
CA LEU A 79 -6.42 -6.93 9.75
C LEU A 79 -5.62 -8.22 9.92
N THR A 80 -5.97 -9.26 9.14
CA THR A 80 -5.19 -10.49 9.11
C THR A 80 -3.83 -10.22 8.45
N ALA A 81 -2.73 -10.50 9.16
CA ALA A 81 -1.40 -10.33 8.62
C ALA A 81 -1.01 -11.49 7.69
N PHE A 82 -0.24 -11.18 6.64
CA PHE A 82 0.44 -12.20 5.84
C PHE A 82 1.51 -12.89 6.68
N ALA A 83 1.78 -14.16 6.38
CA ALA A 83 2.81 -14.96 7.03
C ALA A 83 4.00 -15.19 6.09
N THR A 84 5.20 -15.30 6.64
CA THR A 84 6.37 -15.72 5.88
C THR A 84 6.22 -17.17 5.42
N SER A 85 6.84 -17.51 4.30
CA SER A 85 6.79 -18.83 3.66
C SER A 85 5.43 -19.28 3.13
N GLU A 86 4.38 -18.43 3.19
CA GLU A 86 3.13 -18.73 2.50
C GLU A 86 3.16 -18.31 1.03
N VAL A 87 2.31 -18.94 0.25
CA VAL A 87 2.08 -18.57 -1.15
C VAL A 87 1.01 -17.49 -1.22
N VAL A 88 1.31 -16.40 -1.89
CA VAL A 88 0.34 -15.36 -2.21
C VAL A 88 -0.13 -15.55 -3.64
N THR A 89 -1.43 -15.39 -3.86
CA THR A 89 -2.06 -15.47 -5.19
C THR A 89 -2.79 -14.17 -5.48
N SER A 90 -2.62 -13.63 -6.69
CA SER A 90 -3.36 -12.44 -7.16
C SER A 90 -4.62 -12.83 -7.93
N ASP A 91 -5.48 -11.84 -8.22
CA ASP A 91 -6.70 -12.02 -9.02
C ASP A 91 -6.39 -12.54 -10.45
N SER A 92 -5.25 -12.18 -11.02
CA SER A 92 -4.77 -12.71 -12.32
C SER A 92 -4.08 -14.07 -12.22
N SER A 93 -4.12 -14.71 -11.06
CA SER A 93 -3.47 -16.00 -10.77
C SER A 93 -1.93 -15.96 -10.74
N ALA A 94 -1.32 -14.78 -10.66
CA ALA A 94 0.11 -14.69 -10.34
C ALA A 94 0.36 -15.18 -8.91
N THR A 95 1.41 -15.95 -8.73
CA THR A 95 1.77 -16.53 -7.41
C THR A 95 3.20 -16.20 -7.02
N GLY A 96 3.45 -16.13 -5.72
CA GLY A 96 4.79 -15.96 -5.17
C GLY A 96 4.85 -16.44 -3.73
N THR A 97 5.97 -17.04 -3.34
CA THR A 97 6.21 -17.45 -1.95
C THR A 97 6.91 -16.33 -1.20
N ILE A 98 6.33 -15.88 -0.10
CA ILE A 98 6.88 -14.79 0.73
C ILE A 98 8.19 -15.26 1.38
N ALA A 99 9.28 -14.55 1.11
CA ALA A 99 10.57 -14.74 1.81
C ALA A 99 10.65 -13.87 3.07
N SER A 100 10.23 -12.60 2.96
CA SER A 100 10.24 -11.66 4.08
C SER A 100 9.11 -10.62 3.95
N LEU A 101 8.72 -10.07 5.10
CA LEU A 101 7.74 -8.99 5.23
C LEU A 101 8.42 -7.78 5.85
N THR A 102 8.10 -6.59 5.35
CA THR A 102 8.63 -5.33 5.89
C THR A 102 7.46 -4.41 6.24
N ASN A 103 7.51 -3.87 7.45
CA ASN A 103 6.55 -2.89 7.92
C ASN A 103 6.72 -1.54 7.20
N PRO A 104 5.68 -0.68 7.17
CA PRO A 104 5.83 0.67 6.70
C PRO A 104 6.79 1.47 7.61
N GLU A 105 7.29 2.59 7.12
CA GLU A 105 8.14 3.49 7.92
C GLU A 105 7.34 4.40 8.82
N ILE A 106 6.10 4.71 8.44
CA ILE A 106 5.19 5.56 9.25
C ILE A 106 4.07 4.74 9.88
N GLU A 107 3.65 5.18 11.05
CA GLU A 107 2.52 4.59 11.78
C GLU A 107 1.20 4.94 11.10
N TYR A 108 0.36 3.93 10.92
CA TYR A 108 -0.95 4.10 10.30
C TYR A 108 -1.86 5.01 11.12
N ALA A 109 -2.59 5.88 10.44
CA ALA A 109 -3.50 6.87 11.03
C ALA A 109 -2.85 7.82 12.07
N SER A 110 -1.52 7.97 12.04
CA SER A 110 -0.81 8.95 12.88
C SER A 110 -0.70 10.32 12.20
N GLY A 111 -0.35 11.32 12.99
CA GLY A 111 -0.22 12.70 12.53
C GLY A 111 -1.57 13.44 12.45
N LYS A 112 -1.53 14.67 11.97
CA LYS A 112 -2.71 15.54 11.81
C LYS A 112 -3.08 15.67 10.34
N GLY A 113 -4.27 15.20 9.96
CA GLY A 113 -4.82 15.47 8.64
C GLY A 113 -5.06 16.97 8.44
N ILE A 114 -4.43 17.56 7.42
CA ILE A 114 -4.61 18.96 7.06
C ILE A 114 -5.66 19.07 5.96
N TYR A 115 -5.61 18.16 5.00
CA TYR A 115 -6.46 18.19 3.82
C TYR A 115 -6.75 16.76 3.34
N VAL A 116 -8.01 16.52 2.98
CA VAL A 116 -8.43 15.27 2.34
C VAL A 116 -9.33 15.63 1.17
N GLU A 117 -9.01 15.11 0.00
CA GLU A 117 -9.85 15.21 -1.19
C GLU A 117 -10.07 13.82 -1.77
N ASP A 118 -11.34 13.41 -1.78
CA ASP A 118 -11.80 12.17 -2.40
C ASP A 118 -12.71 12.51 -3.58
N ARG A 119 -12.07 12.82 -4.71
CA ARG A 119 -12.78 13.06 -5.97
C ARG A 119 -12.47 11.95 -6.96
N ALA A 120 -13.49 11.49 -7.64
CA ALA A 120 -13.30 10.61 -8.79
C ALA A 120 -12.42 11.31 -9.84
N PRO A 121 -11.53 10.56 -10.54
CA PRO A 121 -10.78 11.12 -11.65
C PRO A 121 -11.70 11.74 -12.68
N ILE A 122 -11.42 12.99 -13.06
CA ILE A 122 -12.17 13.67 -14.13
C ILE A 122 -11.78 13.02 -15.45
N SER A 123 -12.77 12.45 -16.13
CA SER A 123 -12.58 11.98 -17.51
C SER A 123 -12.64 13.19 -18.44
N ARG A 124 -11.57 13.43 -19.19
CA ARG A 124 -11.46 14.57 -20.13
C ARG A 124 -11.81 14.13 -21.54
N ALA A 125 -12.45 15.01 -22.26
CA ALA A 125 -12.53 14.86 -23.71
C ALA A 125 -11.12 15.07 -24.33
N THR A 126 -10.85 14.42 -25.45
CA THR A 126 -9.54 14.43 -26.10
C THR A 126 -9.06 15.81 -26.57
N ASP A 127 -9.99 16.75 -26.72
CA ASP A 127 -9.78 18.12 -27.18
C ASP A 127 -9.81 19.15 -26.04
N GLN A 128 -10.00 18.71 -24.81
CA GLN A 128 -10.07 19.60 -23.63
C GLN A 128 -8.67 19.91 -23.09
N THR A 129 -8.34 21.20 -23.00
CA THR A 129 -7.12 21.69 -22.35
C THR A 129 -7.46 22.30 -20.98
N GLU A 130 -6.69 21.98 -19.97
CA GLU A 130 -6.90 22.46 -18.62
C GLU A 130 -5.60 23.06 -18.05
N ASN A 131 -5.73 24.24 -17.44
CA ASN A 131 -4.64 24.91 -16.73
C ASN A 131 -4.91 24.88 -15.22
N ILE A 132 -4.02 24.22 -14.46
CA ILE A 132 -4.08 24.20 -12.99
C ILE A 132 -3.14 25.27 -12.46
N LYS A 133 -3.67 26.25 -11.72
CA LYS A 133 -2.89 27.30 -11.06
C LYS A 133 -2.91 27.01 -9.54
N LEU A 134 -1.74 26.71 -8.98
CA LEU A 134 -1.57 26.54 -7.54
C LEU A 134 -0.95 27.82 -6.96
N ILE A 135 -1.64 28.43 -6.01
CA ILE A 135 -1.12 29.57 -5.23
C ILE A 135 -0.85 29.05 -3.83
N VAL A 136 0.40 29.13 -3.39
CA VAL A 136 0.84 28.73 -2.05
C VAL A 136 1.31 29.98 -1.34
N GLU A 137 0.68 30.33 -0.21
CA GLU A 137 1.15 31.37 0.72
C GLU A 137 1.87 30.67 1.89
N PHE A 138 3.04 31.22 2.29
CA PHE A 138 3.89 30.73 3.37
C PHE A 138 3.85 31.67 4.56
#